data_72c5d44c00534c8d39f78baa5e45361f
#
_entry.id   72c5d44c00534c8d39f78baa5e45361f
#
_cell.length_a   1.000
_cell.length_b   1.000
_cell.length_c   1.000
_cell.angle_alpha   90.00
_cell.angle_beta   90.00
_cell.angle_gamma   90.00
#
_symmetry.space_group_name_H-M   'P 1'
#
loop_
_entity.id
_entity.type
_entity.pdbx_description
1 polymer ?
#
loop_
_entity_poly.entity_id
_entity_poly.type
_entity_poly.pdbx_seq_one_letter_code
_entity_poly.pdbx_strand_id
1 'polypeptide(L)'
;MEAVATAEPNAMKPLLLTKLLIAFLLFASASFSLAQSEKSSLTDDEKAQQIIQRAIKAVGGDRYLQIKTVIGRGFFTDYKDGVSQIPSKFVDYVSYPDKERTEFNGGGARIVQTNFRDGGWIYDGAALTLKDQNAQQLDEFKITMRVGLENLLHGWWREQGAKLTYAGRREAGVIGRRNETVRLTYGDGFWIEYEFAADDGMPARILYERKHKNRETEEIESTTEEDRMHKLITIDGIVAPFIIDHYRNKVQTSRIAYDTVEYNKPVADALFTKPASIKAIK
;
A
#
# COMPACT_ATOMS: atom_id res chain seq x y z
N MET A 1 13.52 25.78 -91.78
CA MET A 1 14.94 26.03 -91.92
C MET A 1 15.56 25.38 -90.71
N GLU A 2 16.04 24.42 -91.05
CA GLU A 2 17.28 23.68 -91.25
C GLU A 2 17.74 22.90 -90.05
N ALA A 3 17.80 21.67 -90.34
CA ALA A 3 18.52 20.60 -89.74
C ALA A 3 20.00 20.86 -89.58
N VAL A 4 20.59 20.26 -88.52
CA VAL A 4 21.91 19.57 -88.72
C VAL A 4 21.98 18.44 -87.66
N ALA A 5 22.16 17.26 -88.19
CA ALA A 5 22.55 16.04 -87.47
C ALA A 5 24.08 16.08 -87.25
N THR A 6 24.53 15.38 -86.17
CA THR A 6 25.77 14.56 -86.26
C THR A 6 25.94 13.71 -85.03
N ALA A 7 25.86 12.40 -85.22
CA ALA A 7 26.89 11.39 -84.96
C ALA A 7 27.16 10.98 -83.50
N GLU A 8 26.82 9.75 -83.21
CA GLU A 8 27.40 8.87 -82.15
C GLU A 8 28.90 8.62 -82.39
N PRO A 9 29.57 8.25 -81.29
CA PRO A 9 30.28 6.99 -81.33
C PRO A 9 30.18 6.09 -80.08
N ASN A 10 29.88 4.89 -80.44
CA ASN A 10 30.40 3.62 -79.91
C ASN A 10 30.59 3.39 -78.40
N ALA A 11 29.84 2.37 -78.02
CA ALA A 11 29.87 1.61 -76.85
C ALA A 11 31.23 1.00 -76.45
N MET A 12 31.45 0.97 -75.21
CA MET A 12 32.22 -0.10 -74.57
C MET A 12 31.53 -0.55 -73.28
N LYS A 13 31.12 -1.81 -73.23
CA LYS A 13 30.43 -2.50 -72.18
C LYS A 13 31.30 -2.57 -70.94
N PRO A 14 30.75 -2.23 -69.74
CA PRO A 14 31.34 -2.66 -68.50
C PRO A 14 30.39 -3.68 -67.82
N LEU A 15 30.43 -4.94 -68.24
CA LEU A 15 29.68 -6.04 -67.65
C LEU A 15 30.44 -6.74 -66.51
N LEU A 16 31.57 -6.22 -66.06
CA LEU A 16 32.41 -6.83 -65.00
C LEU A 16 32.44 -6.09 -63.67
N LEU A 17 32.00 -4.84 -63.63
CA LEU A 17 32.03 -4.07 -62.35
C LEU A 17 30.75 -4.23 -61.47
N THR A 18 29.67 -4.70 -62.08
CA THR A 18 28.38 -4.83 -61.39
C THR A 18 28.29 -6.09 -60.53
N LYS A 19 29.12 -7.11 -60.75
CA LYS A 19 29.12 -8.34 -59.95
C LYS A 19 29.95 -8.26 -58.68
N LEU A 20 30.84 -7.28 -58.56
CA LEU A 20 31.67 -7.09 -57.36
C LEU A 20 30.99 -6.21 -56.30
N LEU A 21 30.07 -5.32 -56.73
CA LEU A 21 29.36 -4.43 -55.80
C LEU A 21 28.16 -5.13 -55.10
N ILE A 22 27.58 -6.17 -55.73
CA ILE A 22 26.45 -6.90 -55.18
C ILE A 22 26.90 -7.90 -54.08
N ALA A 23 28.14 -8.42 -54.18
CA ALA A 23 28.69 -9.30 -53.15
C ALA A 23 29.10 -8.57 -51.86
N PHE A 24 29.40 -7.27 -51.91
CA PHE A 24 29.75 -6.46 -50.73
C PHE A 24 28.52 -5.93 -49.99
N LEU A 25 27.38 -5.75 -50.66
CA LEU A 25 26.11 -5.32 -50.08
C LEU A 25 25.36 -6.45 -49.37
N LEU A 26 25.63 -7.70 -49.72
CA LEU A 26 25.01 -8.89 -49.04
C LEU A 26 25.75 -9.31 -47.76
N PHE A 27 27.01 -8.85 -47.55
CA PHE A 27 27.74 -9.12 -46.32
C PHE A 27 27.56 -8.06 -45.23
N ALA A 28 27.10 -6.85 -45.60
CA ALA A 28 26.82 -5.77 -44.66
C ALA A 28 25.44 -5.89 -43.99
N SER A 29 24.53 -6.72 -44.53
CA SER A 29 23.17 -6.90 -43.96
C SER A 29 23.04 -8.04 -42.92
N ALA A 30 24.12 -8.83 -42.70
CA ALA A 30 24.11 -9.91 -41.72
C ALA A 30 24.61 -9.53 -40.33
N SER A 31 25.08 -8.28 -40.13
CA SER A 31 25.63 -7.84 -38.83
C SER A 31 24.73 -6.88 -38.04
N PHE A 32 23.53 -6.59 -38.53
CA PHE A 32 22.59 -5.70 -37.81
C PHE A 32 21.45 -6.39 -37.12
N SER A 33 21.44 -7.72 -37.00
CA SER A 33 20.34 -8.49 -36.36
C SER A 33 20.69 -9.05 -34.98
N LEU A 34 21.70 -8.55 -34.26
CA LEU A 34 22.09 -9.07 -32.95
C LEU A 34 22.18 -8.00 -31.86
N ALA A 35 21.37 -6.95 -31.96
CA ALA A 35 21.20 -6.00 -30.87
C ALA A 35 19.76 -5.55 -30.71
N GLN A 36 18.80 -6.44 -30.92
CA GLN A 36 17.56 -6.36 -30.20
C GLN A 36 17.85 -6.93 -28.80
N SER A 37 18.32 -6.04 -27.92
CA SER A 37 18.25 -6.25 -26.48
C SER A 37 16.80 -6.68 -26.19
N GLU A 38 16.61 -7.97 -25.94
CA GLU A 38 15.42 -8.43 -25.23
C GLU A 38 15.33 -7.56 -23.99
N LYS A 39 14.48 -6.55 -24.01
CA LYS A 39 13.92 -6.00 -22.79
C LYS A 39 13.18 -7.17 -22.18
N SER A 40 13.89 -7.98 -21.39
CA SER A 40 13.28 -8.96 -20.52
C SER A 40 12.19 -8.22 -19.76
N SER A 41 10.95 -8.41 -20.15
CA SER A 41 9.83 -7.85 -19.41
C SER A 41 9.88 -8.52 -18.04
N LEU A 42 10.06 -7.70 -17.00
CA LEU A 42 10.02 -8.18 -15.62
C LEU A 42 8.77 -9.03 -15.41
N THR A 43 8.92 -10.13 -14.70
CA THR A 43 7.76 -10.89 -14.24
C THR A 43 6.91 -10.02 -13.30
N ASP A 44 5.66 -10.36 -13.12
CA ASP A 44 4.76 -9.63 -12.21
C ASP A 44 5.30 -9.60 -10.78
N ASP A 45 5.94 -10.69 -10.33
CA ASP A 45 6.57 -10.79 -9.01
C ASP A 45 7.77 -9.84 -8.89
N GLU A 46 8.66 -9.79 -9.88
CA GLU A 46 9.81 -8.87 -9.90
C GLU A 46 9.36 -7.41 -9.92
N LYS A 47 8.34 -7.11 -10.72
CA LYS A 47 7.78 -5.77 -10.78
C LYS A 47 7.14 -5.35 -9.46
N ALA A 48 6.41 -6.24 -8.81
CA ALA A 48 5.84 -6.00 -7.49
C ALA A 48 6.93 -5.73 -6.45
N GLN A 49 8.01 -6.51 -6.45
CA GLN A 49 9.15 -6.29 -5.56
C GLN A 49 9.82 -4.94 -5.81
N GLN A 50 10.00 -4.52 -7.06
CA GLN A 50 10.57 -3.20 -7.38
C GLN A 50 9.68 -2.06 -6.86
N ILE A 51 8.35 -2.19 -6.96
CA ILE A 51 7.42 -1.18 -6.43
C ILE A 51 7.57 -1.09 -4.91
N ILE A 52 7.62 -2.22 -4.20
CA ILE A 52 7.82 -2.25 -2.74
C ILE A 52 9.16 -1.61 -2.36
N GLN A 53 10.26 -1.94 -3.03
CA GLN A 53 11.57 -1.36 -2.73
C GLN A 53 11.57 0.16 -2.93
N ARG A 54 10.90 0.65 -3.98
CA ARG A 54 10.72 2.07 -4.21
C ARG A 54 9.87 2.72 -3.11
N ALA A 55 8.79 2.07 -2.69
CA ALA A 55 7.95 2.55 -1.60
C ALA A 55 8.71 2.61 -0.28
N ILE A 56 9.46 1.57 0.09
CA ILE A 56 10.34 1.58 1.28
C ILE A 56 11.28 2.77 1.25
N LYS A 57 11.96 3.01 0.12
CA LYS A 57 12.85 4.15 -0.04
C LYS A 57 12.10 5.47 0.13
N ALA A 58 10.91 5.60 -0.44
CA ALA A 58 10.09 6.80 -0.38
C ALA A 58 9.64 7.14 1.03
N VAL A 59 9.25 6.14 1.83
CA VAL A 59 8.78 6.36 3.21
C VAL A 59 9.90 6.51 4.24
N GLY A 60 11.18 6.38 3.87
CA GLY A 60 12.32 6.63 4.78
C GLY A 60 13.39 5.52 4.79
N GLY A 61 13.28 4.50 3.94
CA GLY A 61 14.27 3.45 3.78
C GLY A 61 14.49 2.66 5.07
N ASP A 62 15.76 2.47 5.46
CA ASP A 62 16.13 1.72 6.66
C ASP A 62 15.53 2.29 7.95
N ARG A 63 15.30 3.60 8.03
CA ARG A 63 14.66 4.23 9.20
C ARG A 63 13.24 3.73 9.38
N TYR A 64 12.49 3.60 8.28
CA TYR A 64 11.14 3.03 8.31
C TYR A 64 11.19 1.56 8.73
N LEU A 65 12.09 0.77 8.17
CA LEU A 65 12.23 -0.66 8.50
C LEU A 65 12.71 -0.93 9.94
N GLN A 66 13.24 0.09 10.63
CA GLN A 66 13.65 0.01 12.03
C GLN A 66 12.56 0.46 13.02
N ILE A 67 11.37 0.80 12.55
CA ILE A 67 10.25 1.16 13.43
C ILE A 67 9.84 -0.07 14.24
N LYS A 68 9.86 0.10 15.56
CA LYS A 68 9.39 -0.91 16.53
C LYS A 68 8.17 -0.44 17.29
N THR A 69 8.09 0.86 17.56
CA THR A 69 6.95 1.45 18.27
C THR A 69 6.50 2.73 17.58
N VAL A 70 5.21 3.00 17.65
CA VAL A 70 4.59 4.24 17.19
C VAL A 70 3.69 4.77 18.29
N ILE A 71 3.76 6.08 18.55
CA ILE A 71 2.79 6.78 19.39
C ILE A 71 2.13 7.85 18.52
N GLY A 72 0.86 7.65 18.20
CA GLY A 72 0.05 8.58 17.44
C GLY A 72 -0.92 9.34 18.33
N ARG A 73 -1.11 10.64 18.09
CA ARG A 73 -2.13 11.45 18.78
C ARG A 73 -2.87 12.27 17.75
N GLY A 74 -4.16 12.45 17.95
CA GLY A 74 -4.97 13.22 17.02
C GLY A 74 -6.46 13.11 17.28
N PHE A 75 -7.22 13.14 16.20
CA PHE A 75 -8.68 13.07 16.21
C PHE A 75 -9.16 11.91 15.35
N PHE A 76 -10.11 11.17 15.90
CA PHE A 76 -10.89 10.15 15.19
C PHE A 76 -12.30 10.71 14.97
N THR A 77 -12.76 10.69 13.73
CA THR A 77 -14.08 11.18 13.34
C THR A 77 -14.85 10.07 12.67
N ASP A 78 -15.97 9.66 13.26
CA ASP A 78 -16.94 8.79 12.61
C ASP A 78 -17.76 9.54 11.57
N TYR A 79 -18.22 8.83 10.54
CA TYR A 79 -19.19 9.32 9.56
C TYR A 79 -20.43 8.44 9.58
N LYS A 80 -21.60 9.06 9.71
CA LYS A 80 -22.88 8.38 9.62
C LYS A 80 -23.67 8.97 8.45
N ASP A 81 -24.03 8.13 7.48
CA ASP A 81 -24.74 8.54 6.28
C ASP A 81 -24.03 9.70 5.53
N GLY A 82 -22.70 9.64 5.48
CA GLY A 82 -21.87 10.67 4.85
C GLY A 82 -21.67 11.97 5.67
N VAL A 83 -22.23 12.05 6.88
CA VAL A 83 -22.13 13.22 7.77
C VAL A 83 -21.10 12.93 8.87
N SER A 84 -20.10 13.81 9.00
CA SER A 84 -19.10 13.72 10.07
C SER A 84 -19.74 13.95 11.43
N GLN A 85 -19.38 13.08 12.39
CA GLN A 85 -19.76 13.21 13.78
C GLN A 85 -18.76 14.09 14.54
N ILE A 86 -19.02 14.35 15.82
CA ILE A 86 -18.11 15.10 16.69
C ILE A 86 -16.81 14.31 16.85
N PRO A 87 -15.63 14.87 16.52
CA PRO A 87 -14.37 14.17 16.65
C PRO A 87 -14.04 13.81 18.10
N SER A 88 -13.53 12.61 18.30
CA SER A 88 -12.95 12.16 19.56
C SER A 88 -11.44 12.31 19.52
N LYS A 89 -10.84 12.88 20.56
CA LYS A 89 -9.37 12.83 20.71
C LYS A 89 -8.94 11.39 20.94
N PHE A 90 -7.82 10.99 20.34
CA PHE A 90 -7.25 9.69 20.61
C PHE A 90 -5.73 9.76 20.87
N VAL A 91 -5.25 8.73 21.56
CA VAL A 91 -3.83 8.38 21.64
C VAL A 91 -3.73 6.91 21.28
N ASP A 92 -2.84 6.61 20.36
CA ASP A 92 -2.57 5.25 19.93
C ASP A 92 -1.13 4.86 20.25
N TYR A 93 -0.94 3.71 20.87
CA TYR A 93 0.34 3.11 21.20
C TYR A 93 0.46 1.79 20.47
N VAL A 94 1.33 1.73 19.48
CA VAL A 94 1.62 0.50 18.73
C VAL A 94 3.00 -0.01 19.12
N SER A 95 3.10 -1.30 19.37
CA SER A 95 4.36 -2.01 19.48
C SER A 95 4.32 -3.22 18.57
N TYR A 96 5.01 -3.11 17.45
CA TYR A 96 5.01 -4.13 16.42
C TYR A 96 5.64 -5.44 16.88
N PRO A 97 5.18 -6.60 16.33
CA PRO A 97 4.15 -6.70 15.29
C PRO A 97 2.72 -6.90 15.82
N ASP A 98 2.48 -7.00 17.13
CA ASP A 98 1.27 -7.63 17.67
C ASP A 98 0.63 -6.94 18.88
N LYS A 99 0.99 -5.67 19.17
CA LYS A 99 0.43 -4.93 20.29
C LYS A 99 -0.08 -3.56 19.86
N GLU A 100 -1.29 -3.25 20.28
CA GLU A 100 -1.90 -1.94 20.08
C GLU A 100 -2.75 -1.57 21.28
N ARG A 101 -2.70 -0.30 21.66
CA ARG A 101 -3.60 0.29 22.65
C ARG A 101 -4.04 1.63 22.15
N THR A 102 -5.34 1.78 21.92
CA THR A 102 -5.95 3.04 21.54
C THR A 102 -6.83 3.55 22.65
N GLU A 103 -6.68 4.81 23.01
CA GLU A 103 -7.46 5.53 23.99
C GLU A 103 -8.24 6.63 23.32
N PHE A 104 -9.55 6.57 23.38
CA PHE A 104 -10.45 7.60 22.89
C PHE A 104 -10.98 8.44 24.04
N ASN A 105 -10.97 9.76 23.86
CA ASN A 105 -11.53 10.71 24.81
C ASN A 105 -12.51 11.62 24.06
N GLY A 106 -13.78 11.38 24.22
CA GLY A 106 -14.85 12.14 23.54
C GLY A 106 -16.21 11.89 24.21
N GLY A 107 -17.16 12.84 24.04
CA GLY A 107 -18.51 12.68 24.55
C GLY A 107 -18.62 12.55 26.08
N GLY A 108 -17.59 12.98 26.84
CA GLY A 108 -17.56 12.83 28.31
C GLY A 108 -17.13 11.44 28.81
N ALA A 109 -16.77 10.54 27.92
CA ALA A 109 -16.32 9.20 28.27
C ALA A 109 -14.91 8.92 27.71
N ARG A 110 -14.17 8.06 28.42
CA ARG A 110 -12.90 7.50 27.97
C ARG A 110 -13.12 6.04 27.59
N ILE A 111 -12.74 5.65 26.39
CA ILE A 111 -12.70 4.26 25.95
C ILE A 111 -11.25 3.87 25.76
N VAL A 112 -10.85 2.70 26.28
CA VAL A 112 -9.53 2.14 26.05
C VAL A 112 -9.71 0.77 25.43
N GLN A 113 -9.19 0.59 24.24
CA GLN A 113 -9.11 -0.69 23.56
C GLN A 113 -7.65 -1.13 23.52
N THR A 114 -7.40 -2.35 23.92
CA THR A 114 -6.04 -2.90 23.94
C THR A 114 -6.03 -4.28 23.32
N ASN A 115 -5.10 -4.51 22.42
CA ASN A 115 -4.86 -5.77 21.75
C ASN A 115 -3.42 -6.22 22.04
N PHE A 116 -3.25 -7.50 22.28
CA PHE A 116 -1.97 -8.08 22.62
C PHE A 116 -1.93 -9.54 22.18
N ARG A 117 -1.20 -9.85 21.13
CA ARG A 117 -1.15 -11.19 20.53
C ARG A 117 -2.56 -11.72 20.23
N ASP A 118 -2.95 -12.82 20.89
CA ASP A 118 -4.25 -13.45 20.73
C ASP A 118 -5.30 -13.00 21.77
N GLY A 119 -4.99 -11.97 22.54
CA GLY A 119 -5.86 -11.44 23.58
C GLY A 119 -6.10 -9.95 23.45
N GLY A 120 -7.03 -9.44 24.24
CA GLY A 120 -7.31 -8.02 24.30
C GLY A 120 -8.37 -7.72 25.36
N TRP A 121 -8.48 -6.44 25.70
CA TRP A 121 -9.46 -5.96 26.66
C TRP A 121 -9.97 -4.58 26.26
N ILE A 122 -11.18 -4.27 26.71
CA ILE A 122 -11.81 -2.97 26.50
C ILE A 122 -12.28 -2.42 27.85
N TYR A 123 -11.97 -1.17 28.09
CA TYR A 123 -12.58 -0.34 29.11
C TYR A 123 -13.54 0.64 28.48
N ASP A 124 -14.77 0.66 28.97
CA ASP A 124 -15.78 1.66 28.64
C ASP A 124 -16.02 2.54 29.89
N GLY A 125 -15.59 3.80 29.81
CA GLY A 125 -15.69 4.75 30.92
C GLY A 125 -17.11 5.26 31.16
N ALA A 126 -18.01 5.22 30.17
CA ALA A 126 -19.41 5.57 30.36
C ALA A 126 -20.16 4.48 31.12
N ALA A 127 -19.94 3.23 30.75
CA ALA A 127 -20.55 2.06 31.38
C ALA A 127 -19.80 1.59 32.63
N LEU A 128 -18.61 2.13 32.92
CA LEU A 128 -17.68 1.70 33.95
C LEU A 128 -17.40 0.19 33.89
N THR A 129 -17.19 -0.33 32.72
CA THR A 129 -16.93 -1.77 32.49
C THR A 129 -15.52 -2.01 31.97
N LEU A 130 -14.91 -3.11 32.44
CA LEU A 130 -13.64 -3.63 31.95
C LEU A 130 -13.87 -5.09 31.55
N LYS A 131 -13.75 -5.40 30.26
CA LYS A 131 -14.08 -6.71 29.70
C LYS A 131 -12.95 -7.21 28.81
N ASP A 132 -12.80 -8.52 28.69
CA ASP A 132 -12.01 -9.09 27.62
C ASP A 132 -12.71 -8.88 26.27
N GLN A 133 -11.92 -8.75 25.23
CA GLN A 133 -12.43 -8.70 23.86
C GLN A 133 -13.01 -10.06 23.48
N ASN A 134 -14.08 -10.05 22.70
CA ASN A 134 -14.64 -11.27 22.13
C ASN A 134 -13.86 -11.69 20.86
N ALA A 135 -14.13 -12.90 20.38
CA ALA A 135 -13.45 -13.46 19.21
C ALA A 135 -13.53 -12.56 17.97
N GLN A 136 -14.69 -11.95 17.73
CA GLN A 136 -14.86 -11.04 16.58
C GLN A 136 -13.95 -9.81 16.68
N GLN A 137 -13.83 -9.21 17.86
CA GLN A 137 -12.94 -8.05 18.09
C GLN A 137 -11.46 -8.41 17.91
N LEU A 138 -11.06 -9.59 18.40
CA LEU A 138 -9.70 -10.09 18.19
C LEU A 138 -9.40 -10.39 16.72
N ASP A 139 -10.37 -10.94 15.99
CA ASP A 139 -10.23 -11.17 14.54
C ASP A 139 -10.14 -9.85 13.76
N GLU A 140 -10.88 -8.83 14.17
CA GLU A 140 -10.78 -7.47 13.61
C GLU A 140 -9.37 -6.89 13.79
N PHE A 141 -8.80 -7.02 14.98
CA PHE A 141 -7.42 -6.60 15.22
C PHE A 141 -6.41 -7.35 14.34
N LYS A 142 -6.54 -8.68 14.21
CA LYS A 142 -5.69 -9.49 13.33
C LYS A 142 -5.77 -9.04 11.88
N ILE A 143 -6.97 -8.69 11.40
CA ILE A 143 -7.15 -8.13 10.07
C ILE A 143 -6.45 -6.77 9.97
N THR A 144 -6.60 -5.88 10.95
CA THR A 144 -5.93 -4.57 10.97
C THR A 144 -4.41 -4.71 10.86
N MET A 145 -3.80 -5.61 11.64
CA MET A 145 -2.36 -5.88 11.55
C MET A 145 -1.95 -6.48 10.20
N ARG A 146 -2.80 -7.29 9.61
CA ARG A 146 -2.56 -7.96 8.32
C ARG A 146 -2.66 -7.00 7.14
N VAL A 147 -3.56 -6.01 7.19
CA VAL A 147 -3.76 -5.03 6.11
C VAL A 147 -2.84 -3.82 6.22
N GLY A 148 -2.23 -3.60 7.38
CA GLY A 148 -1.33 -2.48 7.62
C GLY A 148 -0.20 -2.38 6.59
N LEU A 149 0.18 -1.16 6.25
CA LEU A 149 1.30 -0.88 5.35
C LEU A 149 2.61 -1.50 5.87
N GLU A 150 2.75 -1.57 7.18
CA GLU A 150 3.89 -2.15 7.87
C GLU A 150 4.04 -3.64 7.57
N ASN A 151 2.94 -4.40 7.56
CA ASN A 151 2.97 -5.82 7.17
C ASN A 151 3.54 -6.01 5.76
N LEU A 152 3.16 -5.14 4.80
CA LEU A 152 3.68 -5.18 3.45
C LEU A 152 5.16 -4.81 3.40
N LEU A 153 5.53 -3.64 3.92
CA LEU A 153 6.85 -3.05 3.73
C LEU A 153 7.93 -3.74 4.56
N HIS A 154 7.62 -4.20 5.79
CA HIS A 154 8.54 -5.03 6.59
C HIS A 154 8.62 -6.48 6.08
N GLY A 155 7.68 -6.91 5.24
CA GLY A 155 7.69 -8.24 4.65
C GLY A 155 7.20 -9.37 5.57
N TRP A 156 6.49 -9.06 6.66
CA TRP A 156 5.95 -10.07 7.62
C TRP A 156 4.94 -11.01 6.96
N TRP A 157 4.28 -10.56 5.90
CA TRP A 157 3.38 -11.40 5.09
C TRP A 157 4.04 -12.67 4.53
N ARG A 158 5.38 -12.69 4.39
CA ARG A 158 6.11 -13.87 3.89
C ARG A 158 6.02 -15.05 4.85
N GLU A 159 6.11 -14.77 6.16
CA GLU A 159 5.97 -15.79 7.21
C GLU A 159 4.55 -16.35 7.26
N GLN A 160 3.58 -15.61 6.77
CA GLN A 160 2.17 -16.01 6.67
C GLN A 160 1.86 -16.74 5.35
N GLY A 161 2.85 -17.01 4.51
CA GLY A 161 2.72 -17.72 3.25
C GLY A 161 1.92 -16.99 2.17
N ALA A 162 1.81 -15.65 2.24
CA ALA A 162 1.13 -14.88 1.22
C ALA A 162 1.96 -14.77 -0.06
N LYS A 163 1.27 -14.63 -1.19
CA LYS A 163 1.87 -14.40 -2.51
C LYS A 163 1.72 -12.94 -2.89
N LEU A 164 2.82 -12.32 -3.33
CA LEU A 164 2.86 -10.97 -3.84
C LEU A 164 2.79 -10.99 -5.37
N THR A 165 1.96 -10.13 -5.98
CA THR A 165 1.86 -9.97 -7.43
C THR A 165 1.65 -8.52 -7.81
N TYR A 166 2.04 -8.14 -9.03
CA TYR A 166 1.69 -6.85 -9.61
C TYR A 166 0.23 -6.88 -10.12
N ALA A 167 -0.56 -5.88 -9.72
CA ALA A 167 -1.98 -5.80 -10.04
C ALA A 167 -2.34 -4.65 -11.01
N GLY A 168 -1.32 -4.05 -11.66
CA GLY A 168 -1.52 -3.05 -12.71
C GLY A 168 -1.44 -1.61 -12.22
N ARG A 169 -1.71 -0.69 -13.15
CA ARG A 169 -1.81 0.76 -12.89
C ARG A 169 -3.25 1.18 -12.78
N ARG A 170 -3.51 2.13 -11.87
CA ARG A 170 -4.85 2.71 -11.66
C ARG A 170 -4.80 4.23 -11.65
N GLU A 171 -5.94 4.86 -11.93
CA GLU A 171 -6.10 6.30 -11.76
C GLU A 171 -5.98 6.66 -10.26
N ALA A 172 -5.22 7.70 -9.97
CA ALA A 172 -4.94 8.14 -8.60
C ALA A 172 -6.00 9.10 -8.02
N GLY A 173 -7.15 9.23 -8.65
CA GLY A 173 -8.18 10.20 -8.26
C GLY A 173 -7.84 11.66 -8.61
N VAL A 174 -6.64 11.93 -9.12
CA VAL A 174 -6.19 13.21 -9.65
C VAL A 174 -5.90 13.02 -11.14
N ILE A 175 -6.47 13.90 -11.97
CA ILE A 175 -6.32 13.82 -13.44
C ILE A 175 -4.83 13.75 -13.82
N GLY A 176 -4.47 12.75 -14.64
CA GLY A 176 -3.12 12.55 -15.14
C GLY A 176 -2.15 11.88 -14.15
N ARG A 177 -2.54 11.66 -12.90
CA ARG A 177 -1.75 10.86 -11.94
C ARG A 177 -2.21 9.41 -11.92
N ARG A 178 -1.25 8.52 -11.70
CA ARG A 178 -1.50 7.07 -11.62
C ARG A 178 -0.79 6.45 -10.45
N ASN A 179 -1.38 5.38 -9.93
CA ASN A 179 -0.78 4.53 -8.92
C ASN A 179 -0.36 3.20 -9.53
N GLU A 180 0.76 2.66 -9.06
CA GLU A 180 1.14 1.27 -9.25
C GLU A 180 0.52 0.44 -8.14
N THR A 181 -0.08 -0.70 -8.49
CA THR A 181 -0.80 -1.55 -7.53
C THR A 181 -0.07 -2.87 -7.36
N VAL A 182 0.15 -3.27 -6.12
CA VAL A 182 0.60 -4.61 -5.76
C VAL A 182 -0.48 -5.31 -4.94
N ARG A 183 -0.58 -6.63 -5.08
CA ARG A 183 -1.55 -7.45 -4.35
C ARG A 183 -0.85 -8.53 -3.54
N LEU A 184 -1.22 -8.64 -2.27
CA LEU A 184 -0.97 -9.83 -1.45
C LEU A 184 -2.19 -10.74 -1.52
N THR A 185 -1.96 -12.03 -1.71
CA THR A 185 -3.00 -13.07 -1.64
C THR A 185 -2.55 -14.15 -0.69
N TYR A 186 -3.35 -14.43 0.32
CA TYR A 186 -3.10 -15.41 1.37
C TYR A 186 -3.73 -16.76 1.03
N GLY A 187 -3.28 -17.82 1.71
CA GLY A 187 -3.77 -19.18 1.46
C GLY A 187 -5.25 -19.40 1.78
N ASP A 188 -5.83 -18.57 2.65
CA ASP A 188 -7.27 -18.56 2.97
C ASP A 188 -8.13 -17.81 1.94
N GLY A 189 -7.51 -17.30 0.86
CA GLY A 189 -8.16 -16.51 -0.18
C GLY A 189 -8.35 -15.03 0.17
N PHE A 190 -7.93 -14.58 1.36
CA PHE A 190 -7.91 -13.16 1.69
C PHE A 190 -6.89 -12.43 0.82
N TRP A 191 -7.25 -11.26 0.29
CA TRP A 191 -6.37 -10.48 -0.54
C TRP A 191 -6.38 -8.99 -0.11
N ILE A 192 -5.25 -8.34 -0.34
CA ILE A 192 -5.06 -6.91 -0.05
C ILE A 192 -4.33 -6.28 -1.24
N GLU A 193 -4.82 -5.16 -1.72
CA GLU A 193 -4.14 -4.33 -2.72
C GLU A 193 -3.60 -3.06 -2.07
N TYR A 194 -2.37 -2.75 -2.41
CA TYR A 194 -1.70 -1.53 -1.98
C TYR A 194 -1.34 -0.72 -3.21
N GLU A 195 -1.70 0.54 -3.18
CA GLU A 195 -1.41 1.48 -4.25
C GLU A 195 -0.35 2.48 -3.82
N PHE A 196 0.61 2.67 -4.71
CA PHE A 196 1.69 3.62 -4.55
C PHE A 196 1.72 4.57 -5.73
N ALA A 197 1.94 5.85 -5.49
CA ALA A 197 2.05 6.84 -6.54
C ALA A 197 3.17 6.47 -7.53
N ALA A 198 2.85 6.49 -8.82
CA ALA A 198 3.76 6.02 -9.87
C ALA A 198 4.96 6.95 -10.09
N ASP A 199 4.88 8.19 -9.66
CA ASP A 199 5.93 9.20 -9.79
C ASP A 199 6.95 9.17 -8.65
N ASP A 200 6.53 9.06 -7.40
CA ASP A 200 7.40 9.16 -6.22
C ASP A 200 7.42 7.91 -5.32
N GLY A 201 6.51 6.94 -5.54
CA GLY A 201 6.43 5.72 -4.76
C GLY A 201 5.74 5.87 -3.39
N MET A 202 5.13 7.02 -3.11
CA MET A 202 4.44 7.27 -1.85
C MET A 202 3.17 6.41 -1.73
N PRO A 203 2.83 5.92 -0.52
CA PRO A 203 1.61 5.16 -0.30
C PRO A 203 0.39 6.06 -0.52
N ALA A 204 -0.62 5.52 -1.19
CA ALA A 204 -1.83 6.26 -1.55
C ALA A 204 -3.11 5.59 -1.04
N ARG A 205 -3.21 4.26 -1.18
CA ARG A 205 -4.43 3.53 -0.87
C ARG A 205 -4.15 2.09 -0.47
N ILE A 206 -4.97 1.56 0.45
CA ILE A 206 -5.08 0.13 0.76
C ILE A 206 -6.52 -0.26 0.45
N LEU A 207 -6.73 -1.40 -0.20
CA LEU A 207 -8.02 -1.94 -0.59
C LEU A 207 -8.07 -3.42 -0.27
N TYR A 208 -9.13 -3.89 0.40
CA TYR A 208 -9.33 -5.30 0.70
C TYR A 208 -10.81 -5.64 0.78
N GLU A 209 -11.12 -6.92 0.72
CA GLU A 209 -12.47 -7.43 0.87
C GLU A 209 -12.62 -8.15 2.21
N ARG A 210 -13.66 -7.80 2.96
CA ARG A 210 -14.05 -8.50 4.18
C ARG A 210 -15.28 -9.35 3.91
N LYS A 211 -15.21 -10.62 4.29
CA LYS A 211 -16.36 -11.51 4.32
C LYS A 211 -16.90 -11.58 5.73
N HIS A 212 -18.18 -11.43 5.89
CA HIS A 212 -18.85 -11.55 7.17
C HIS A 212 -20.16 -12.31 6.99
N LYS A 213 -20.56 -13.03 8.02
CA LYS A 213 -21.86 -13.71 8.02
C LYS A 213 -22.93 -12.70 8.43
N ASN A 214 -23.93 -12.49 7.59
CA ASN A 214 -25.11 -11.74 7.95
C ASN A 214 -25.84 -12.49 9.06
N ARG A 215 -26.17 -11.78 10.15
CA ARG A 215 -26.79 -12.41 11.34
C ARG A 215 -28.26 -12.78 11.14
N GLU A 216 -28.92 -12.13 10.18
CA GLU A 216 -30.35 -12.34 9.91
C GLU A 216 -30.56 -13.40 8.83
N THR A 217 -29.79 -13.33 7.74
CA THR A 217 -29.93 -14.24 6.58
C THR A 217 -29.02 -15.45 6.65
N GLU A 218 -28.00 -15.44 7.55
CA GLU A 218 -26.92 -16.42 7.65
C GLU A 218 -26.02 -16.50 6.39
N GLU A 219 -26.25 -15.68 5.39
CA GLU A 219 -25.47 -15.62 4.16
C GLU A 219 -24.10 -14.96 4.38
N ILE A 220 -23.13 -15.34 3.56
CA ILE A 220 -21.83 -14.68 3.54
C ILE A 220 -21.93 -13.45 2.64
N GLU A 221 -21.79 -12.30 3.23
CA GLU A 221 -21.74 -11.02 2.56
C GLU A 221 -20.28 -10.53 2.46
N SER A 222 -19.99 -9.82 1.38
CA SER A 222 -18.69 -9.19 1.17
C SER A 222 -18.83 -7.68 1.24
N THR A 223 -17.92 -7.04 1.97
CA THR A 223 -17.75 -5.58 1.96
C THR A 223 -16.36 -5.22 1.47
N THR A 224 -16.29 -4.19 0.64
CA THR A 224 -15.02 -3.60 0.22
C THR A 224 -14.63 -2.55 1.26
N GLU A 225 -13.45 -2.70 1.84
CA GLU A 225 -12.85 -1.74 2.76
C GLU A 225 -11.70 -1.02 2.06
N GLU A 226 -11.58 0.28 2.28
CA GLU A 226 -10.58 1.11 1.62
C GLU A 226 -10.03 2.16 2.58
N ASP A 227 -8.69 2.28 2.65
CA ASP A 227 -7.99 3.31 3.39
C ASP A 227 -7.26 4.22 2.41
N ARG A 228 -7.57 5.52 2.42
CA ARG A 228 -6.91 6.54 1.60
C ARG A 228 -6.00 7.38 2.46
N MET A 229 -4.75 7.48 2.03
CA MET A 229 -3.70 8.18 2.75
C MET A 229 -3.49 9.57 2.16
N HIS A 230 -3.53 10.58 3.03
CA HIS A 230 -3.37 11.98 2.65
C HIS A 230 -2.41 12.70 3.60
N LYS A 231 -1.97 13.89 3.19
CA LYS A 231 -1.11 14.77 4.00
C LYS A 231 0.12 14.02 4.53
N LEU A 232 0.91 13.48 3.61
CA LEU A 232 2.16 12.79 3.94
C LEU A 232 3.16 13.79 4.53
N ILE A 233 3.63 13.54 5.75
CA ILE A 233 4.55 14.41 6.50
C ILE A 233 5.78 13.61 6.90
N THR A 234 6.95 14.23 6.77
CA THR A 234 8.21 13.61 7.20
C THR A 234 8.52 13.96 8.65
N ILE A 235 8.72 12.94 9.48
CA ILE A 235 9.11 13.05 10.89
C ILE A 235 10.35 12.19 11.10
N ASP A 236 11.44 12.78 11.55
CA ASP A 236 12.73 12.10 11.79
C ASP A 236 13.21 11.28 10.58
N GLY A 237 12.86 11.73 9.36
CA GLY A 237 13.21 11.07 8.11
C GLY A 237 12.30 9.89 7.73
N ILE A 238 11.18 9.72 8.41
CA ILE A 238 10.13 8.76 8.10
C ILE A 238 8.89 9.51 7.61
N VAL A 239 8.32 9.09 6.48
CA VAL A 239 7.09 9.67 5.94
C VAL A 239 5.88 8.92 6.48
N ALA A 240 4.94 9.66 7.06
CA ALA A 240 3.68 9.14 7.58
C ALA A 240 2.47 9.86 6.99
N PRO A 241 1.35 9.17 6.76
CA PRO A 241 0.07 9.82 6.46
C PRO A 241 -0.47 10.47 7.74
N PHE A 242 -0.76 11.77 7.67
CA PHE A 242 -1.39 12.50 8.78
C PHE A 242 -2.91 12.51 8.69
N ILE A 243 -3.46 12.12 7.55
CA ILE A 243 -4.90 11.90 7.37
C ILE A 243 -5.08 10.54 6.71
N ILE A 244 -5.91 9.71 7.32
CA ILE A 244 -6.34 8.42 6.77
C ILE A 244 -7.85 8.42 6.75
N ASP A 245 -8.44 8.30 5.55
CA ASP A 245 -9.88 8.19 5.34
C ASP A 245 -10.25 6.74 5.11
N HIS A 246 -11.15 6.21 5.93
CA HIS A 246 -11.68 4.86 5.81
C HIS A 246 -13.01 4.86 5.09
N TYR A 247 -13.17 3.94 4.14
CA TYR A 247 -14.39 3.76 3.37
C TYR A 247 -14.83 2.30 3.43
N ARG A 248 -16.14 2.10 3.48
CA ARG A 248 -16.79 0.81 3.29
C ARG A 248 -17.76 0.90 2.14
N ASN A 249 -17.63 0.02 1.14
CA ASN A 249 -18.44 0.06 -0.08
C ASN A 249 -18.50 1.46 -0.70
N LYS A 250 -17.35 2.17 -0.73
CA LYS A 250 -17.17 3.54 -1.25
C LYS A 250 -17.84 4.66 -0.41
N VAL A 251 -18.44 4.33 0.72
CA VAL A 251 -19.00 5.31 1.66
C VAL A 251 -17.98 5.54 2.77
N GLN A 252 -17.65 6.80 3.05
CA GLN A 252 -16.72 7.12 4.14
C GLN A 252 -17.35 6.75 5.48
N THR A 253 -16.60 6.00 6.29
CA THR A 253 -17.02 5.53 7.62
C THR A 253 -16.28 6.24 8.75
N SER A 254 -15.02 6.59 8.53
CA SER A 254 -14.25 7.32 9.53
C SER A 254 -13.05 8.05 8.92
N ARG A 255 -12.46 8.92 9.73
CA ARG A 255 -11.20 9.62 9.46
C ARG A 255 -10.33 9.61 10.70
N ILE A 256 -9.07 9.28 10.51
CA ILE A 256 -7.99 9.56 11.44
C ILE A 256 -7.28 10.84 10.97
N ALA A 257 -7.11 11.80 11.88
CA ALA A 257 -6.33 13.00 11.64
C ALA A 257 -5.30 13.13 12.76
N TYR A 258 -4.02 12.84 12.46
CA TYR A 258 -2.95 12.95 13.42
C TYR A 258 -2.53 14.41 13.64
N ASP A 259 -2.30 14.75 14.91
CA ASP A 259 -1.60 15.98 15.32
C ASP A 259 -0.10 15.71 15.46
N THR A 260 0.25 14.55 16.05
CA THR A 260 1.64 14.13 16.26
C THR A 260 1.79 12.63 16.05
N VAL A 261 2.95 12.24 15.52
CA VAL A 261 3.40 10.86 15.42
C VAL A 261 4.84 10.80 15.94
N GLU A 262 5.14 9.86 16.82
CA GLU A 262 6.47 9.64 17.38
C GLU A 262 6.89 8.19 17.13
N TYR A 263 8.11 7.98 16.65
CA TYR A 263 8.67 6.67 16.35
C TYR A 263 9.68 6.23 17.39
N ASN A 264 9.72 4.94 17.67
CA ASN A 264 10.73 4.28 18.52
C ASN A 264 10.85 4.88 19.93
N LYS A 265 9.78 5.51 20.43
CA LYS A 265 9.72 5.92 21.84
C LYS A 265 9.43 4.71 22.73
N PRO A 266 9.96 4.69 23.96
CA PRO A 266 9.68 3.61 24.90
C PRO A 266 8.18 3.47 25.16
N VAL A 267 7.64 2.26 24.94
CA VAL A 267 6.26 1.89 25.27
C VAL A 267 6.35 0.71 26.23
N ALA A 268 5.91 0.90 27.45
CA ALA A 268 6.00 -0.13 28.48
C ALA A 268 4.98 -1.26 28.23
N ASP A 269 5.40 -2.51 28.33
CA ASP A 269 4.52 -3.69 28.16
C ASP A 269 3.32 -3.69 29.11
N ALA A 270 3.47 -3.07 30.28
CA ALA A 270 2.39 -2.88 31.25
C ALA A 270 1.17 -2.10 30.69
N LEU A 271 1.37 -1.26 29.64
CA LEU A 271 0.27 -0.55 28.97
C LEU A 271 -0.71 -1.50 28.29
N PHE A 272 -0.24 -2.65 27.82
CA PHE A 272 -1.06 -3.64 27.11
C PHE A 272 -1.69 -4.67 28.06
N THR A 273 -1.20 -4.76 29.30
CA THR A 273 -1.71 -5.72 30.30
C THR A 273 -3.07 -5.25 30.84
N LYS A 274 -4.05 -6.18 30.89
CA LYS A 274 -5.36 -5.90 31.50
C LYS A 274 -5.19 -5.56 32.98
N PRO A 275 -5.63 -4.40 33.44
CA PRO A 275 -5.54 -4.02 34.84
C PRO A 275 -6.46 -4.88 35.72
N ALA A 276 -6.09 -5.08 36.96
CA ALA A 276 -6.88 -5.88 37.94
C ALA A 276 -8.23 -5.22 38.25
N SER A 277 -8.37 -3.93 38.07
CA SER A 277 -9.60 -3.18 38.31
C SER A 277 -9.65 -1.90 37.50
N ILE A 278 -10.84 -1.34 37.32
CA ILE A 278 -11.05 -0.06 36.65
C ILE A 278 -10.30 1.09 37.31
N LYS A 279 -10.06 1.06 38.63
CA LYS A 279 -9.30 2.09 39.34
C LYS A 279 -7.81 2.08 38.98
N ALA A 280 -7.29 0.99 38.40
CA ALA A 280 -5.91 0.85 38.00
C ALA A 280 -5.68 1.24 36.51
N ILE A 281 -6.70 1.67 35.78
CA ILE A 281 -6.58 2.14 34.40
C ILE A 281 -5.98 3.55 34.43
N LYS A 282 -4.76 3.63 33.97
CA LYS A 282 -3.99 4.88 33.84
C LYS A 282 -4.11 5.47 32.46
#